data_6e1b42c2a0978e7a854ecbf8f9a6c849
#
_entry.id   6e1b42c2a0978e7a854ecbf8f9a6c849
#
_cell.length_a   1.000
_cell.length_b   1.000
_cell.length_c   1.000
_cell.angle_alpha   90.00
_cell.angle_beta   90.00
_cell.angle_gamma   90.00
#
_symmetry.space_group_name_H-M   'P 1'
#
loop_
_entity.id
_entity.type
_entity.pdbx_description
1 polymer ?
#
loop_
_entity_poly.entity_id
_entity_poly.type
_entity_poly.pdbx_seq_one_letter_code
_entity_poly.pdbx_strand_id
1 'polypeptide(L)'
;LAKSCGIKNVGMLFTAKSPITGWRFNTLLATTHIPLCEVPKRLNTKLIHSKLDLFKEFCIKYNKKPILKVAGLNPHAGEEGILGNEEKEWLNDSLIAWNDKNKDIKLLGPISPDSCWNSCAKAWRHKDAEKHDGILAMYHDQGLIPIKVIALNYSVNTTIGLPFIRT
;
A
#
# COMPACT_ATOMS: atom_id res chain seq x y z
N LEU A 1 6.98 1.45 20.80
CA LEU A 1 5.63 2.02 20.95
C LEU A 1 4.54 0.94 20.82
N ALA A 2 4.42 0.22 19.68
CA ALA A 2 3.39 -0.82 19.53
C ALA A 2 3.45 -1.89 20.63
N LYS A 3 4.65 -2.41 20.92
CA LYS A 3 4.87 -3.37 22.01
C LYS A 3 4.47 -2.79 23.37
N SER A 4 4.79 -1.53 23.65
CA SER A 4 4.45 -0.85 24.90
C SER A 4 2.95 -0.65 25.07
N CYS A 5 2.18 -0.64 23.97
CA CYS A 5 0.72 -0.54 23.97
C CYS A 5 0.01 -1.89 23.86
N GLY A 6 0.75 -3.01 23.87
CA GLY A 6 0.19 -4.35 23.66
C GLY A 6 -0.37 -4.61 22.27
N ILE A 7 -0.07 -3.75 21.29
CA ILE A 7 -0.62 -3.81 19.94
C ILE A 7 0.30 -4.62 19.05
N LYS A 8 -0.27 -5.64 18.39
CA LYS A 8 0.46 -6.54 17.50
C LYS A 8 0.48 -6.07 16.04
N ASN A 9 -0.54 -5.33 15.61
CA ASN A 9 -0.70 -4.92 14.21
C ASN A 9 -0.66 -3.40 14.07
N VAL A 10 0.42 -2.89 13.49
CA VAL A 10 0.61 -1.48 13.16
C VAL A 10 1.16 -1.34 11.75
N GLY A 11 0.90 -0.21 11.12
CA GLY A 11 1.40 0.07 9.77
C GLY A 11 2.08 1.43 9.70
N MET A 12 3.20 1.50 8.99
CA MET A 12 3.83 2.75 8.59
C MET A 12 3.16 3.23 7.31
N LEU A 13 2.44 4.33 7.42
CA LEU A 13 1.69 4.95 6.35
C LEU A 13 2.28 6.32 6.04
N PHE A 14 2.50 6.60 4.77
CA PHE A 14 2.70 7.96 4.28
C PHE A 14 1.43 8.46 3.64
N THR A 15 1.02 9.67 3.99
CA THR A 15 -0.16 10.34 3.45
C THR A 15 0.20 11.74 3.00
N ALA A 16 -0.34 12.18 1.86
CA ALA A 16 -0.20 13.53 1.36
C ALA A 16 -1.51 13.98 0.72
N LYS A 17 -1.85 15.26 0.81
CA LYS A 17 -3.00 15.85 0.13
C LYS A 17 -2.52 16.79 -0.96
N SER A 18 -2.92 16.54 -2.21
CA SER A 18 -2.57 17.41 -3.33
C SER A 18 -3.15 18.81 -3.15
N PRO A 19 -2.35 19.86 -3.23
CA PRO A 19 -2.84 21.24 -3.21
C PRO A 19 -3.62 21.62 -4.48
N ILE A 20 -3.47 20.85 -5.56
CA ILE A 20 -4.08 21.08 -6.87
C ILE A 20 -5.43 20.39 -6.99
N THR A 21 -5.46 19.09 -6.66
CA THR A 21 -6.64 18.24 -6.90
C THR A 21 -7.41 17.90 -5.64
N GLY A 22 -6.81 18.11 -4.46
CA GLY A 22 -7.37 17.68 -3.18
C GLY A 22 -7.29 16.16 -2.95
N TRP A 23 -6.79 15.39 -3.93
CA TRP A 23 -6.63 13.95 -3.82
C TRP A 23 -5.62 13.57 -2.73
N ARG A 24 -5.89 12.47 -2.03
CA ARG A 24 -5.01 11.92 -1.00
C ARG A 24 -4.14 10.83 -1.58
N PHE A 25 -2.84 11.03 -1.55
CA PHE A 25 -1.86 10.00 -1.86
C PHE A 25 -1.53 9.24 -0.58
N ASN A 26 -1.98 8.01 -0.47
CA ASN A 26 -1.72 7.14 0.68
C ASN A 26 -0.87 5.95 0.24
N THR A 27 0.22 5.70 0.97
CA THR A 27 1.10 4.55 0.75
C THR A 27 1.33 3.84 2.08
N LEU A 28 0.88 2.60 2.19
CA LEU A 28 1.14 1.73 3.32
C LEU A 28 2.27 0.76 2.98
N LEU A 29 3.15 0.49 3.92
CA LEU A 29 4.27 -0.44 3.75
C LEU A 29 3.95 -1.79 4.37
N ALA A 30 4.10 -2.88 3.61
CA ALA A 30 4.00 -4.25 4.11
C ALA A 30 5.19 -4.58 5.01
N THR A 31 6.41 -4.30 4.54
CA THR A 31 7.65 -4.38 5.32
C THR A 31 8.30 -3.01 5.41
N THR A 32 9.04 -2.76 6.49
CA THR A 32 9.68 -1.47 6.75
C THR A 32 11.20 -1.63 6.84
N HIS A 33 11.83 -1.28 7.92
CA HIS A 33 13.27 -1.17 8.12
C HIS A 33 13.97 -2.54 8.25
N ILE A 34 13.99 -3.31 7.15
CA ILE A 34 14.70 -4.59 7.02
C ILE A 34 15.57 -4.57 5.75
N PRO A 35 16.64 -5.39 5.69
CA PRO A 35 17.43 -5.55 4.47
C PRO A 35 16.56 -6.02 3.30
N LEU A 36 16.85 -5.54 2.08
CA LEU A 36 16.05 -5.89 0.89
C LEU A 36 16.00 -7.41 0.65
N CYS A 37 17.09 -8.13 0.88
CA CYS A 37 17.15 -9.59 0.75
C CYS A 37 16.28 -10.35 1.76
N GLU A 38 15.81 -9.68 2.83
CA GLU A 38 14.90 -10.26 3.81
C GLU A 38 13.42 -10.01 3.45
N VAL A 39 13.14 -9.09 2.54
CA VAL A 39 11.76 -8.73 2.16
C VAL A 39 10.96 -9.95 1.67
N PRO A 40 11.42 -10.73 0.66
CA PRO A 40 10.65 -11.89 0.20
C PRO A 40 10.38 -12.91 1.32
N LYS A 41 11.35 -13.12 2.20
CA LYS A 41 11.24 -14.07 3.32
C LYS A 41 10.23 -13.64 4.39
N ARG A 42 9.97 -12.35 4.52
CA ARG A 42 9.02 -11.80 5.50
C ARG A 42 7.61 -11.67 4.97
N LEU A 43 7.47 -11.56 3.64
CA LEU A 43 6.17 -11.47 3.01
C LEU A 43 5.45 -12.83 3.06
N ASN A 44 4.18 -12.79 3.37
CA ASN A 44 3.27 -13.93 3.36
C ASN A 44 1.82 -13.45 3.41
N THR A 45 0.90 -14.34 3.12
CA THR A 45 -0.56 -14.08 3.14
C THR A 45 -1.03 -13.41 4.42
N LYS A 46 -0.59 -13.89 5.60
CA LYS A 46 -1.00 -13.34 6.89
C LYS A 46 -0.58 -11.88 7.07
N LEU A 47 0.65 -11.55 6.68
CA LEU A 47 1.15 -10.17 6.75
C LEU A 47 0.37 -9.26 5.79
N ILE A 48 0.18 -9.68 4.54
CA ILE A 48 -0.54 -8.89 3.54
C ILE A 48 -1.98 -8.64 3.98
N HIS A 49 -2.71 -9.67 4.42
CA HIS A 49 -4.08 -9.50 4.94
C HIS A 49 -4.12 -8.52 6.11
N SER A 50 -3.22 -8.69 7.09
CA SER A 50 -3.13 -7.80 8.25
C SER A 50 -2.88 -6.34 7.86
N LYS A 51 -2.06 -6.09 6.84
CA LYS A 51 -1.81 -4.73 6.32
C LYS A 51 -2.99 -4.18 5.53
N LEU A 52 -3.64 -5.01 4.73
CA LEU A 52 -4.85 -4.62 4.01
C LEU A 52 -6.01 -4.28 4.96
N ASP A 53 -6.18 -5.02 6.06
CA ASP A 53 -7.19 -4.72 7.10
C ASP A 53 -6.93 -3.34 7.71
N LEU A 54 -5.70 -3.04 8.13
CA LEU A 54 -5.32 -1.72 8.63
C LEU A 54 -5.56 -0.61 7.59
N PHE A 55 -5.25 -0.90 6.33
CA PHE A 55 -5.40 0.08 5.27
C PHE A 55 -6.86 0.35 4.93
N LYS A 56 -7.68 -0.70 4.92
CA LYS A 56 -9.14 -0.60 4.83
C LYS A 56 -9.68 0.29 5.94
N GLU A 57 -9.37 -0.01 7.21
CA GLU A 57 -9.82 0.76 8.38
C GLU A 57 -9.41 2.24 8.29
N PHE A 58 -8.24 2.52 7.73
CA PHE A 58 -7.80 3.89 7.51
C PHE A 58 -8.59 4.58 6.41
N CYS A 59 -8.77 3.93 5.26
CA CYS A 59 -9.38 4.53 4.07
C CYS A 59 -10.90 4.71 4.19
N ILE A 60 -11.62 3.81 4.88
CA ILE A 60 -13.07 3.94 5.07
C ILE A 60 -13.48 5.20 5.84
N LYS A 61 -12.56 5.84 6.56
CA LYS A 61 -12.79 7.12 7.24
C LYS A 61 -13.03 8.27 6.27
N TYR A 62 -12.61 8.15 5.03
CA TYR A 62 -12.75 9.18 3.98
C TYR A 62 -13.64 8.73 2.82
N ASN A 63 -13.62 7.45 2.50
CA ASN A 63 -14.38 6.85 1.42
C ASN A 63 -14.99 5.53 1.89
N LYS A 64 -16.32 5.42 1.88
CA LYS A 64 -17.01 4.20 2.32
C LYS A 64 -16.76 2.98 1.43
N LYS A 65 -16.35 3.20 0.17
CA LYS A 65 -16.02 2.15 -0.80
C LYS A 65 -14.64 2.41 -1.41
N PRO A 66 -13.56 2.25 -0.64
CA PRO A 66 -12.24 2.61 -1.11
C PRO A 66 -11.75 1.67 -2.22
N ILE A 67 -10.92 2.23 -3.10
CA ILE A 67 -10.17 1.52 -4.13
C ILE A 67 -8.73 1.41 -3.62
N LEU A 68 -8.31 0.20 -3.30
CA LEU A 68 -6.95 -0.10 -2.88
C LEU A 68 -6.18 -0.78 -4.01
N LYS A 69 -4.91 -0.43 -4.12
CA LYS A 69 -3.97 -1.06 -5.05
C LYS A 69 -2.89 -1.80 -4.25
N VAL A 70 -2.35 -2.86 -4.82
CA VAL A 70 -1.22 -3.60 -4.26
C VAL A 70 -0.13 -3.65 -5.31
N ALA A 71 1.06 -3.16 -5.00
CA ALA A 71 2.22 -3.30 -5.88
C ALA A 71 2.70 -4.75 -5.89
N GLY A 72 3.19 -5.24 -7.02
CA GLY A 72 3.93 -6.49 -7.07
C GLY A 72 5.25 -6.39 -6.31
N LEU A 73 5.83 -7.53 -5.96
CA LEU A 73 7.17 -7.63 -5.37
C LEU A 73 8.23 -7.56 -6.47
N ASN A 74 8.02 -8.36 -7.52
CA ASN A 74 8.99 -8.55 -8.59
C ASN A 74 8.75 -7.59 -9.77
N PRO A 75 9.77 -7.32 -10.61
CA PRO A 75 9.58 -6.58 -11.85
C PRO A 75 8.42 -7.19 -12.66
N HIS A 76 7.63 -6.34 -13.29
CA HIS A 76 6.44 -6.73 -14.09
C HIS A 76 5.47 -7.66 -13.36
N ALA A 77 5.42 -7.58 -12.02
CA ALA A 77 4.64 -8.48 -11.16
C ALA A 77 4.95 -9.97 -11.43
N GLY A 78 6.25 -10.30 -11.62
CA GLY A 78 6.76 -11.65 -11.83
C GLY A 78 6.65 -12.20 -13.25
N GLU A 79 5.92 -11.54 -14.17
CA GLU A 79 5.77 -11.95 -15.58
C GLU A 79 5.54 -13.46 -15.73
N GLU A 80 4.43 -13.95 -15.14
CA GLU A 80 4.06 -15.38 -15.13
C GLU A 80 5.13 -16.32 -14.50
N GLY A 81 6.00 -15.78 -13.66
CA GLY A 81 7.06 -16.52 -12.98
C GLY A 81 8.44 -16.43 -13.64
N ILE A 82 8.58 -15.66 -14.72
CA ILE A 82 9.88 -15.46 -15.40
C ILE A 82 10.82 -14.59 -14.57
N LEU A 83 10.26 -13.57 -13.90
CA LEU A 83 11.03 -12.57 -13.14
C LEU A 83 10.87 -12.72 -11.61
N GLY A 84 10.27 -13.81 -11.17
CA GLY A 84 10.00 -14.13 -9.76
C GLY A 84 8.67 -14.86 -9.61
N ASN A 85 8.55 -15.72 -8.62
CA ASN A 85 7.41 -16.62 -8.49
C ASN A 85 6.40 -16.18 -7.42
N GLU A 86 6.73 -15.24 -6.57
CA GLU A 86 5.92 -14.90 -5.38
C GLU A 86 4.50 -14.47 -5.75
N GLU A 87 4.33 -13.72 -6.85
CA GLU A 87 3.02 -13.32 -7.34
C GLU A 87 2.17 -14.52 -7.76
N LYS A 88 2.78 -15.48 -8.46
CA LYS A 88 2.13 -16.68 -8.97
C LYS A 88 1.87 -17.72 -7.88
N GLU A 89 2.85 -17.95 -7.00
CA GLU A 89 2.79 -19.01 -6.01
C GLU A 89 1.83 -18.72 -4.85
N TRP A 90 1.69 -17.45 -4.44
CA TRP A 90 0.87 -17.15 -3.27
C TRP A 90 0.21 -15.76 -3.24
N LEU A 91 0.82 -14.71 -3.86
CA LEU A 91 0.32 -13.35 -3.69
C LEU A 91 -1.02 -13.14 -4.39
N ASN A 92 -1.18 -13.62 -5.63
CA ASN A 92 -2.44 -13.55 -6.36
C ASN A 92 -3.59 -14.18 -5.57
N ASP A 93 -3.42 -15.42 -5.13
CA ASP A 93 -4.45 -16.14 -4.36
C ASP A 93 -4.74 -15.46 -3.02
N SER A 94 -3.71 -14.92 -2.39
CA SER A 94 -3.84 -14.14 -1.16
C SER A 94 -4.73 -12.91 -1.36
N LEU A 95 -4.52 -12.14 -2.43
CA LEU A 95 -5.32 -10.95 -2.73
C LEU A 95 -6.76 -11.31 -3.09
N ILE A 96 -6.99 -12.35 -3.88
CA ILE A 96 -8.32 -12.88 -4.19
C ILE A 96 -9.06 -13.26 -2.91
N ALA A 97 -8.42 -14.08 -2.07
CA ALA A 97 -9.02 -14.56 -0.81
C ALA A 97 -9.36 -13.41 0.17
N TRP A 98 -8.55 -12.34 0.20
CA TRP A 98 -8.86 -11.16 1.01
C TRP A 98 -10.02 -10.36 0.41
N ASN A 99 -10.03 -10.14 -0.90
CA ASN A 99 -11.07 -9.38 -1.59
C ASN A 99 -12.44 -10.08 -1.53
N ASP A 100 -12.46 -11.40 -1.54
CA ASP A 100 -13.68 -12.19 -1.40
C ASP A 100 -14.38 -11.98 -0.06
N LYS A 101 -13.62 -11.71 0.99
CA LYS A 101 -14.13 -11.39 2.34
C LYS A 101 -14.46 -9.90 2.53
N ASN A 102 -14.04 -9.05 1.59
CA ASN A 102 -14.15 -7.59 1.70
C ASN A 102 -14.80 -6.98 0.45
N LYS A 103 -16.01 -7.41 0.10
CA LYS A 103 -16.72 -7.00 -1.11
C LYS A 103 -17.09 -5.51 -1.17
N ASP A 104 -17.00 -4.81 -0.06
CA ASP A 104 -17.14 -3.36 0.08
C ASP A 104 -15.90 -2.57 -0.41
N ILE A 105 -14.79 -3.28 -0.68
CA ILE A 105 -13.54 -2.73 -1.15
C ILE A 105 -13.27 -3.19 -2.58
N LYS A 106 -12.81 -2.28 -3.43
CA LYS A 106 -12.22 -2.66 -4.72
C LYS A 106 -10.72 -2.82 -4.54
N LEU A 107 -10.22 -4.05 -4.60
CA LEU A 107 -8.80 -4.36 -4.55
C LEU A 107 -8.27 -4.64 -5.96
N LEU A 108 -7.16 -3.99 -6.32
CA LEU A 108 -6.48 -4.15 -7.61
C LEU A 108 -5.02 -4.55 -7.36
N GLY A 109 -4.56 -5.58 -8.03
CA GLY A 109 -3.18 -6.04 -7.93
C GLY A 109 -3.04 -7.55 -7.98
N PRO A 110 -1.79 -8.04 -7.93
CA PRO A 110 -0.56 -7.25 -7.88
C PRO A 110 -0.31 -6.50 -9.19
N ILE A 111 0.03 -5.22 -9.08
CA ILE A 111 0.30 -4.34 -10.23
C ILE A 111 1.81 -4.22 -10.38
N SER A 112 2.29 -4.23 -11.63
CA SER A 112 3.71 -4.05 -11.94
C SER A 112 4.30 -2.83 -11.19
N PRO A 113 5.40 -3.00 -10.42
CA PRO A 113 5.93 -1.96 -9.53
C PRO A 113 6.37 -0.68 -10.23
N ASP A 114 6.87 -0.80 -11.47
CA ASP A 114 7.33 0.33 -12.28
C ASP A 114 6.18 1.23 -12.76
N SER A 115 4.99 0.67 -12.93
CA SER A 115 3.83 1.36 -13.51
C SER A 115 2.71 1.69 -12.51
N CYS A 116 2.64 1.02 -11.37
CA CYS A 116 1.55 1.20 -10.40
C CYS A 116 1.44 2.64 -9.87
N TRP A 117 2.51 3.42 -9.89
CA TRP A 117 2.59 4.80 -9.41
C TRP A 117 2.20 5.85 -10.44
N ASN A 118 2.06 5.48 -11.72
CA ASN A 118 1.68 6.42 -12.79
C ASN A 118 0.33 7.10 -12.52
N SER A 119 -0.62 6.35 -11.97
CA SER A 119 -1.93 6.89 -11.58
C SER A 119 -1.83 7.91 -10.45
N CYS A 120 -0.84 7.76 -9.53
CA CYS A 120 -0.59 8.72 -8.46
C CYS A 120 -0.10 10.06 -9.00
N ALA A 121 0.86 10.04 -9.93
CA ALA A 121 1.39 11.26 -10.56
C ALA A 121 0.30 12.01 -11.34
N LYS A 122 -0.59 11.29 -12.03
CA LYS A 122 -1.74 11.86 -12.74
C LYS A 122 -2.77 12.45 -11.76
N ALA A 123 -3.21 11.68 -10.75
CA ALA A 123 -4.19 12.11 -9.76
C ALA A 123 -3.69 13.29 -8.89
N TRP A 124 -2.37 13.41 -8.70
CA TRP A 124 -1.77 14.55 -8.00
C TRP A 124 -1.92 15.86 -8.77
N ARG A 125 -1.85 15.82 -10.11
CA ARG A 125 -1.79 17.00 -11.00
C ARG A 125 -3.09 17.32 -11.73
N HIS A 126 -3.93 16.30 -12.01
CA HIS A 126 -5.11 16.42 -12.86
C HIS A 126 -6.39 16.02 -12.08
N LYS A 127 -7.38 16.92 -12.06
CA LYS A 127 -8.64 16.72 -11.31
C LYS A 127 -9.52 15.61 -11.87
N ASP A 128 -9.48 15.41 -13.15
CA ASP A 128 -10.20 14.41 -13.96
C ASP A 128 -9.53 13.05 -14.04
N ALA A 129 -8.30 12.93 -13.51
CA ALA A 129 -7.59 11.65 -13.50
C ALA A 129 -8.31 10.61 -12.61
N GLU A 130 -8.19 9.33 -12.99
CA GLU A 130 -8.64 8.20 -12.18
C GLU A 130 -7.97 8.25 -10.80
N LYS A 131 -8.77 8.10 -9.75
CA LYS A 131 -8.31 8.16 -8.36
C LYS A 131 -8.47 6.81 -7.69
N HIS A 132 -7.59 6.54 -6.76
CA HIS A 132 -7.67 5.42 -5.81
C HIS A 132 -7.37 5.95 -4.40
N ASP A 133 -7.63 5.15 -3.38
CA ASP A 133 -7.53 5.59 -1.99
C ASP A 133 -6.19 5.22 -1.35
N GLY A 134 -5.44 4.29 -1.95
CA GLY A 134 -4.10 3.98 -1.49
C GLY A 134 -3.43 2.83 -2.22
N ILE A 135 -2.10 2.74 -2.04
CA ILE A 135 -1.27 1.65 -2.55
C ILE A 135 -0.56 0.96 -1.38
N LEU A 136 -0.68 -0.36 -1.27
CA LEU A 136 0.16 -1.19 -0.42
C LEU A 136 1.45 -1.51 -1.17
N ALA A 137 2.58 -1.03 -0.66
CA ALA A 137 3.91 -1.35 -1.17
C ALA A 137 4.53 -2.52 -0.38
N MET A 138 5.30 -3.36 -1.06
CA MET A 138 5.91 -4.54 -0.45
C MET A 138 7.06 -4.20 0.49
N TYR A 139 7.83 -3.14 0.18
CA TYR A 139 8.98 -2.72 0.97
C TYR A 139 9.13 -1.19 0.98
N HIS A 140 10.03 -0.75 1.86
CA HIS A 140 10.22 0.65 2.22
C HIS A 140 10.41 1.56 0.99
N ASP A 141 11.44 1.32 0.18
CA ASP A 141 11.79 2.25 -0.91
C ASP A 141 10.79 2.19 -2.07
N GLN A 142 10.18 1.03 -2.32
CA GLN A 142 9.11 0.89 -3.30
C GLN A 142 7.96 1.87 -3.04
N GLY A 143 7.61 2.08 -1.78
CA GLY A 143 6.53 3.00 -1.40
C GLY A 143 6.99 4.43 -1.18
N LEU A 144 8.20 4.64 -0.62
CA LEU A 144 8.63 5.97 -0.22
C LEU A 144 9.24 6.80 -1.35
N ILE A 145 9.92 6.18 -2.30
CA ILE A 145 10.48 6.92 -3.44
C ILE A 145 9.36 7.65 -4.20
N PRO A 146 8.26 6.98 -4.63
CA PRO A 146 7.21 7.65 -5.38
C PRO A 146 6.54 8.81 -4.61
N ILE A 147 6.19 8.60 -3.36
CA ILE A 147 5.51 9.65 -2.60
C ILE A 147 6.44 10.84 -2.30
N LYS A 148 7.72 10.59 -2.06
CA LYS A 148 8.70 11.66 -1.86
C LYS A 148 9.00 12.43 -3.15
N VAL A 149 9.05 11.75 -4.30
CA VAL A 149 9.25 12.43 -5.59
C VAL A 149 8.03 13.28 -5.97
N ILE A 150 6.82 12.78 -5.71
CA ILE A 150 5.57 13.47 -6.11
C ILE A 150 5.16 14.53 -5.08
N ALA A 151 5.30 14.25 -3.79
CA ALA A 151 4.66 15.00 -2.71
C ALA A 151 5.58 15.30 -1.51
N LEU A 152 6.89 15.55 -1.75
CA LEU A 152 7.90 15.71 -0.69
C LEU A 152 7.46 16.66 0.43
N ASN A 153 7.03 17.86 0.08
CA ASN A 153 6.67 18.93 1.02
C ASN A 153 5.26 18.77 1.61
N TYR A 154 4.50 17.77 1.20
CA TYR A 154 3.11 17.53 1.59
C TYR A 154 2.91 16.19 2.27
N SER A 155 3.96 15.35 2.30
CA SER A 155 3.85 14.00 2.83
C SER A 155 4.11 13.96 4.35
N VAL A 156 3.24 13.27 5.05
CA VAL A 156 3.33 13.03 6.50
C VAL A 156 3.50 11.54 6.73
N ASN A 157 4.50 11.17 7.53
CA ASN A 157 4.65 9.81 8.05
C ASN A 157 3.72 9.64 9.26
N THR A 158 2.83 8.68 9.20
CA THR A 158 1.95 8.34 10.33
C THR A 158 1.95 6.85 10.62
N THR A 159 1.78 6.49 11.89
CA THR A 159 1.61 5.09 12.29
C THR A 159 0.12 4.81 12.49
N ILE A 160 -0.43 3.91 11.68
CA ILE A 160 -1.81 3.44 11.82
C ILE A 160 -1.89 2.16 12.66
N GLY A 161 -3.07 1.90 13.26
CA GLY A 161 -3.28 0.76 14.17
C GLY A 161 -2.93 1.06 15.63
N LEU A 162 -2.49 2.26 15.96
CA LEU A 162 -2.32 2.74 17.34
C LEU A 162 -3.61 3.36 17.88
N PRO A 163 -3.86 3.34 19.22
CA PRO A 163 -5.02 3.98 19.82
C PRO A 163 -4.87 5.51 19.94
N PHE A 164 -3.80 6.07 19.40
CA PHE A 164 -3.50 7.49 19.35
C PHE A 164 -2.84 7.85 18.02
N ILE A 165 -2.87 9.14 17.68
CA ILE A 165 -2.22 9.65 16.46
C ILE A 165 -0.72 9.79 16.71
N ARG A 166 0.08 9.24 15.80
CA ARG A 166 1.53 9.43 15.74
C ARG A 166 1.92 9.87 14.33
N THR A 167 2.47 11.04 14.25
CA THR A 167 3.10 11.64 13.06
C THR A 167 4.58 11.85 13.31
#